data_aa5348726525ebbda99036bc3eff2439
#
_entry.id   aa5348726525ebbda99036bc3eff2439
#
_cell.length_a   1.000
_cell.length_b   1.000
_cell.length_c   1.000
_cell.angle_alpha   90.00
_cell.angle_beta   90.00
_cell.angle_gamma   90.00
#
_symmetry.space_group_name_H-M   'P 1'
#
loop_
_entity.id
_entity.type
_entity.pdbx_description
1 polymer ?
#
loop_
_entity_poly.entity_id
_entity_poly.type
_entity_poly.pdbx_seq_one_letter_code
_entity_poly.pdbx_strand_id
1 'polypeptide(L)'
;RAQDLPQRAAHPLAHQAIHQIIKQSMTPAELNALPSPQFWRRVSCCLYEQLVLLGVIAFTFLVPNLGLGILFGISLPSWLTFLYLYAVLGIYFVWYWTKSGQTLAMQTWRVRIIGRDGHTLTKRQAFWRYVYGSLWLIPCVLLQWAFHLEKWQIIEMLFAVALFIWPLSIYLDRQDHLFRQGLPDRLAGTRLVELPK
;
A
#
# COMPACT_ATOMS: atom_id res chain seq x y z
N ARG A 1 -39.36 -3.71 -43.72
CA ARG A 1 -39.18 -2.62 -42.73
C ARG A 1 -39.54 -3.19 -41.36
N ALA A 2 -38.65 -3.87 -40.73
CA ALA A 2 -38.65 -4.11 -39.27
C ALA A 2 -37.32 -4.80 -38.95
N GLN A 3 -36.62 -4.28 -37.94
CA GLN A 3 -35.46 -4.85 -37.26
C GLN A 3 -34.18 -4.01 -37.38
N ASP A 4 -34.24 -2.82 -36.81
CA ASP A 4 -33.05 -2.15 -36.24
C ASP A 4 -33.35 -1.87 -34.78
N LEU A 5 -33.19 -2.88 -33.95
CA LEU A 5 -33.26 -2.79 -32.48
C LEU A 5 -31.87 -2.51 -31.88
N PRO A 6 -31.82 -1.87 -30.72
CA PRO A 6 -30.65 -1.15 -30.23
C PRO A 6 -29.58 -2.06 -29.62
N GLN A 7 -28.72 -2.66 -30.43
CA GLN A 7 -27.54 -3.40 -29.94
C GLN A 7 -26.41 -2.52 -29.42
N ARG A 8 -26.51 -1.20 -29.52
CA ARG A 8 -25.41 -0.28 -29.16
C ARG A 8 -25.31 0.08 -27.69
N ALA A 9 -26.35 -0.09 -26.87
CA ALA A 9 -26.34 0.33 -25.47
C ALA A 9 -25.92 -0.78 -24.46
N ALA A 10 -25.95 -2.06 -24.87
CA ALA A 10 -25.61 -3.17 -23.98
C ALA A 10 -24.08 -3.43 -23.87
N HIS A 11 -23.28 -2.89 -24.79
CA HIS A 11 -21.85 -3.23 -24.91
C HIS A 11 -20.96 -2.69 -23.76
N PRO A 12 -21.09 -1.45 -23.25
CA PRO A 12 -20.20 -0.94 -22.19
C PRO A 12 -20.50 -1.55 -20.81
N LEU A 13 -21.77 -1.78 -20.49
CA LEU A 13 -22.16 -2.33 -19.19
C LEU A 13 -21.85 -3.83 -19.10
N ALA A 14 -22.05 -4.57 -20.17
CA ALA A 14 -21.67 -5.99 -20.25
C ALA A 14 -20.15 -6.15 -20.16
N HIS A 15 -19.38 -5.28 -20.81
CA HIS A 15 -17.92 -5.30 -20.74
C HIS A 15 -17.41 -4.96 -19.33
N GLN A 16 -18.04 -4.01 -18.64
CA GLN A 16 -17.72 -3.68 -17.25
C GLN A 16 -18.11 -4.81 -16.28
N ALA A 17 -19.28 -5.44 -16.48
CA ALA A 17 -19.72 -6.57 -15.68
C ALA A 17 -18.80 -7.80 -15.89
N ILE A 18 -18.42 -8.10 -17.13
CA ILE A 18 -17.46 -9.15 -17.47
C ILE A 18 -16.10 -8.85 -16.84
N HIS A 19 -15.61 -7.62 -16.92
CA HIS A 19 -14.36 -7.22 -16.26
C HIS A 19 -14.41 -7.33 -14.72
N GLN A 20 -15.56 -7.04 -14.12
CA GLN A 20 -15.73 -7.23 -12.66
C GLN A 20 -15.82 -8.71 -12.30
N ILE A 21 -16.51 -9.52 -13.10
CA ILE A 21 -16.61 -10.98 -12.91
C ILE A 21 -15.24 -11.65 -13.09
N ILE A 22 -14.48 -11.27 -14.12
CA ILE A 22 -13.12 -11.76 -14.35
C ILE A 22 -12.18 -11.33 -13.19
N LYS A 23 -12.35 -10.13 -12.67
CA LYS A 23 -11.56 -9.62 -11.53
C LYS A 23 -11.84 -10.36 -10.22
N GLN A 24 -13.04 -10.92 -10.08
CA GLN A 24 -13.47 -11.68 -8.89
C GLN A 24 -13.26 -13.20 -9.02
N SER A 25 -13.07 -13.72 -10.23
CA SER A 25 -13.06 -15.17 -10.49
C SER A 25 -11.71 -15.77 -10.87
N MET A 26 -10.61 -15.00 -10.79
CA MET A 26 -9.28 -15.58 -11.00
C MET A 26 -8.99 -16.62 -9.92
N THR A 27 -8.71 -17.83 -10.32
CA THR A 27 -8.31 -18.90 -9.41
C THR A 27 -6.95 -18.59 -8.75
N PRO A 28 -6.67 -19.12 -7.56
CA PRO A 28 -5.38 -18.94 -6.90
C PRO A 28 -4.19 -19.35 -7.78
N ALA A 29 -4.37 -20.39 -8.62
CA ALA A 29 -3.36 -20.85 -9.56
C ALA A 29 -3.07 -19.82 -10.67
N GLU A 30 -4.11 -19.20 -11.22
CA GLU A 30 -3.99 -18.13 -12.23
C GLU A 30 -3.32 -16.89 -11.65
N LEU A 31 -3.70 -16.50 -10.42
CA LEU A 31 -3.05 -15.38 -9.73
C LEU A 31 -1.56 -15.65 -9.49
N ASN A 32 -1.18 -16.89 -9.16
CA ASN A 32 0.21 -17.27 -9.00
C ASN A 32 1.00 -17.30 -10.30
N ALA A 33 0.36 -17.48 -11.43
CA ALA A 33 0.99 -17.45 -12.75
C ALA A 33 1.25 -16.00 -13.26
N LEU A 34 0.63 -14.98 -12.63
CA LEU A 34 0.79 -13.60 -13.06
C LEU A 34 2.23 -13.08 -12.83
N PRO A 35 2.73 -12.24 -13.75
CA PRO A 35 4.06 -11.65 -13.63
C PRO A 35 4.13 -10.65 -12.45
N SER A 36 5.32 -10.49 -11.91
CA SER A 36 5.59 -9.42 -10.95
C SER A 36 5.60 -8.06 -11.66
N PRO A 37 5.05 -7.01 -11.04
CA PRO A 37 4.99 -5.69 -11.67
C PRO A 37 6.38 -5.15 -11.93
N GLN A 38 6.53 -4.43 -13.05
CA GLN A 38 7.77 -3.78 -13.45
C GLN A 38 8.20 -2.73 -12.41
N PHE A 39 9.50 -2.44 -12.36
CA PHE A 39 10.11 -1.50 -11.41
C PHE A 39 9.39 -0.13 -11.40
N TRP A 40 9.25 0.52 -12.55
CA TRP A 40 8.61 1.84 -12.64
C TRP A 40 7.16 1.83 -12.16
N ARG A 41 6.42 0.76 -12.42
CA ARG A 41 5.05 0.60 -11.93
C ARG A 41 4.98 0.51 -10.41
N ARG A 42 5.95 -0.17 -9.78
CA ARG A 42 6.07 -0.23 -8.32
C ARG A 42 6.42 1.12 -7.73
N VAL A 43 7.36 1.85 -8.35
CA VAL A 43 7.75 3.20 -7.92
C VAL A 43 6.55 4.15 -8.01
N SER A 44 5.86 4.18 -9.14
CA SER A 44 4.67 5.02 -9.30
C SER A 44 3.55 4.67 -8.34
N CYS A 45 3.31 3.37 -8.10
CA CYS A 45 2.36 2.92 -7.09
C CYS A 45 2.75 3.40 -5.69
N CYS A 46 4.04 3.30 -5.34
CA CYS A 46 4.56 3.77 -4.04
C CYS A 46 4.41 5.28 -3.88
N LEU A 47 4.74 6.07 -4.90
CA LEU A 47 4.56 7.54 -4.88
C LEU A 47 3.09 7.92 -4.71
N TYR A 48 2.21 7.24 -5.44
CA TYR A 48 0.77 7.49 -5.30
C TYR A 48 0.25 7.08 -3.93
N GLU A 49 0.76 5.99 -3.36
CA GLU A 49 0.45 5.58 -1.97
C GLU A 49 0.86 6.67 -0.97
N GLN A 50 2.04 7.30 -1.13
CA GLN A 50 2.48 8.40 -0.27
C GLN A 50 1.51 9.59 -0.32
N LEU A 51 0.99 9.94 -1.50
CA LEU A 51 -0.03 11.00 -1.64
C LEU A 51 -1.33 10.63 -0.94
N VAL A 52 -1.79 9.39 -1.07
CA VAL A 52 -3.00 8.90 -0.36
C VAL A 52 -2.77 8.92 1.14
N LEU A 53 -1.61 8.45 1.61
CA LEU A 53 -1.26 8.45 3.03
C LEU A 53 -1.14 9.86 3.60
N LEU A 54 -0.61 10.82 2.82
CA LEU A 54 -0.58 12.22 3.22
C LEU A 54 -1.99 12.74 3.52
N GLY A 55 -2.97 12.43 2.67
CA GLY A 55 -4.38 12.76 2.90
C GLY A 55 -4.95 12.08 4.14
N VAL A 56 -4.68 10.78 4.32
CA VAL A 56 -5.12 10.02 5.52
C VAL A 56 -4.51 10.61 6.79
N ILE A 57 -3.21 10.90 6.79
CA ILE A 57 -2.51 11.49 7.93
C ILE A 57 -3.04 12.91 8.20
N ALA A 58 -3.20 13.75 7.19
CA ALA A 58 -3.74 15.10 7.36
C ALA A 58 -5.11 15.06 8.01
N PHE A 59 -6.00 14.20 7.55
CA PHE A 59 -7.35 14.11 8.09
C PHE A 59 -7.38 13.49 9.50
N THR A 60 -6.69 12.39 9.71
CA THR A 60 -6.74 11.64 10.98
C THR A 60 -5.90 12.27 12.09
N PHE A 61 -4.86 13.03 11.74
CA PHE A 61 -4.01 13.73 12.70
C PHE A 61 -4.45 15.17 12.93
N LEU A 62 -4.63 15.93 11.85
CA LEU A 62 -4.91 17.37 11.93
C LEU A 62 -6.25 17.64 12.61
N VAL A 63 -7.30 16.92 12.21
CA VAL A 63 -8.65 17.15 12.75
C VAL A 63 -8.74 16.91 14.27
N PRO A 64 -8.31 15.74 14.82
CA PRO A 64 -8.34 15.53 16.26
C PRO A 64 -7.40 16.46 17.04
N ASN A 65 -6.19 16.73 16.55
CA ASN A 65 -5.23 17.59 17.26
C ASN A 65 -5.65 19.05 17.28
N LEU A 66 -6.17 19.59 16.16
CA LEU A 66 -6.77 20.92 16.14
C LEU A 66 -8.00 20.99 17.05
N GLY A 67 -8.88 19.98 16.99
CA GLY A 67 -10.06 19.91 17.85
C GLY A 67 -9.68 19.91 19.33
N LEU A 68 -8.77 19.07 19.76
CA LEU A 68 -8.29 19.03 21.15
C LEU A 68 -7.59 20.32 21.56
N GLY A 69 -6.74 20.88 20.68
CA GLY A 69 -6.03 22.14 20.95
C GLY A 69 -6.95 23.33 21.06
N ILE A 70 -7.92 23.48 20.15
CA ILE A 70 -8.85 24.63 20.13
C ILE A 70 -9.91 24.52 21.23
N LEU A 71 -10.49 23.32 21.43
CA LEU A 71 -11.59 23.15 22.37
C LEU A 71 -11.14 23.00 23.82
N PHE A 72 -10.01 22.36 24.05
CA PHE A 72 -9.57 21.96 25.40
C PHE A 72 -8.18 22.49 25.77
N GLY A 73 -7.45 23.13 24.85
CA GLY A 73 -6.07 23.61 25.12
C GLY A 73 -5.09 22.46 25.35
N ILE A 74 -5.43 21.23 24.97
CA ILE A 74 -4.64 20.02 25.24
C ILE A 74 -3.80 19.68 24.01
N SER A 75 -2.48 19.52 24.20
CA SER A 75 -1.58 18.97 23.20
C SER A 75 -1.20 17.53 23.54
N LEU A 76 -1.36 16.62 22.60
CA LEU A 76 -0.95 15.23 22.79
C LEU A 76 0.58 15.12 22.84
N PRO A 77 1.16 14.31 23.73
CA PRO A 77 2.60 14.05 23.73
C PRO A 77 3.02 13.34 22.44
N SER A 78 4.22 13.66 21.95
CA SER A 78 4.70 13.20 20.62
C SER A 78 4.70 11.68 20.47
N TRP A 79 5.03 10.93 21.52
CA TRP A 79 5.03 9.47 21.48
C TRP A 79 3.62 8.89 21.30
N LEU A 80 2.60 9.49 21.93
CA LEU A 80 1.21 9.06 21.81
C LEU A 80 0.66 9.37 20.41
N THR A 81 1.02 10.55 19.88
CA THR A 81 0.72 10.93 18.51
C THR A 81 1.31 9.95 17.49
N PHE A 82 2.58 9.57 17.68
CA PHE A 82 3.25 8.58 16.83
C PHE A 82 2.54 7.22 16.90
N LEU A 83 2.25 6.74 18.10
CA LEU A 83 1.55 5.46 18.31
C LEU A 83 0.16 5.46 17.65
N TYR A 84 -0.57 6.57 17.80
CA TYR A 84 -1.87 6.75 17.18
C TYR A 84 -1.79 6.70 15.64
N LEU A 85 -0.87 7.46 15.04
CA LEU A 85 -0.66 7.45 13.59
C LEU A 85 -0.24 6.06 13.09
N TYR A 86 0.69 5.41 13.80
CA TYR A 86 1.13 4.06 13.48
C TYR A 86 -0.04 3.07 13.50
N ALA A 87 -0.91 3.15 14.50
CA ALA A 87 -2.09 2.30 14.61
C ALA A 87 -3.10 2.56 13.47
N VAL A 88 -3.38 3.85 13.16
CA VAL A 88 -4.31 4.23 12.08
C VAL A 88 -3.82 3.71 10.72
N LEU A 89 -2.53 3.92 10.41
CA LEU A 89 -1.93 3.41 9.18
C LEU A 89 -1.93 1.87 9.14
N GLY A 90 -1.67 1.22 10.27
CA GLY A 90 -1.75 -0.24 10.40
C GLY A 90 -3.15 -0.76 10.10
N ILE A 91 -4.19 -0.14 10.65
CA ILE A 91 -5.59 -0.48 10.38
C ILE A 91 -5.90 -0.29 8.90
N TYR A 92 -5.48 0.83 8.29
CA TYR A 92 -5.66 1.12 6.87
C TYR A 92 -5.06 0.00 6.00
N PHE A 93 -3.77 -0.30 6.17
CA PHE A 93 -3.10 -1.30 5.35
C PHE A 93 -3.63 -2.70 5.57
N VAL A 94 -3.78 -3.13 6.83
CA VAL A 94 -4.28 -4.48 7.17
C VAL A 94 -5.68 -4.68 6.60
N TRP A 95 -6.56 -3.67 6.71
CA TRP A 95 -7.92 -3.76 6.20
C TRP A 95 -7.96 -3.90 4.67
N TYR A 96 -7.21 -3.06 3.94
CA TYR A 96 -7.16 -3.13 2.49
C TYR A 96 -6.54 -4.43 1.98
N TRP A 97 -5.44 -4.86 2.56
CA TRP A 97 -4.75 -6.08 2.12
C TRP A 97 -5.53 -7.35 2.43
N THR A 98 -6.30 -7.39 3.51
CA THR A 98 -7.14 -8.56 3.84
C THR A 98 -8.44 -8.59 3.04
N LYS A 99 -9.02 -7.43 2.71
CA LYS A 99 -10.32 -7.35 2.03
C LYS A 99 -10.18 -7.53 0.52
N SER A 100 -9.27 -6.81 -0.12
CA SER A 100 -9.12 -6.78 -1.58
C SER A 100 -7.74 -7.21 -2.08
N GLY A 101 -6.75 -7.30 -1.18
CA GLY A 101 -5.35 -7.46 -1.56
C GLY A 101 -4.75 -6.23 -2.24
N GLN A 102 -5.45 -5.08 -2.22
CA GLN A 102 -5.05 -3.87 -2.94
C GLN A 102 -5.41 -2.64 -2.11
N THR A 103 -4.46 -1.70 -1.97
CA THR A 103 -4.75 -0.34 -1.51
C THR A 103 -5.36 0.49 -2.65
N LEU A 104 -5.78 1.72 -2.36
CA LEU A 104 -6.31 2.63 -3.39
C LEU A 104 -5.26 2.90 -4.49
N ALA A 105 -4.02 3.13 -4.10
CA ALA A 105 -2.92 3.29 -5.04
C ALA A 105 -2.69 2.03 -5.89
N MET A 106 -2.70 0.87 -5.27
CA MET A 106 -2.53 -0.41 -5.97
C MET A 106 -3.64 -0.70 -6.97
N GLN A 107 -4.86 -0.28 -6.69
CA GLN A 107 -5.98 -0.42 -7.64
C GLN A 107 -5.75 0.41 -8.90
N THR A 108 -5.29 1.64 -8.76
CA THR A 108 -4.97 2.54 -9.88
C THR A 108 -3.88 1.94 -10.79
N TRP A 109 -2.86 1.34 -10.18
CA TRP A 109 -1.71 0.77 -10.91
C TRP A 109 -1.88 -0.72 -11.24
N ARG A 110 -3.06 -1.32 -10.95
CA ARG A 110 -3.36 -2.74 -11.20
C ARG A 110 -2.36 -3.70 -10.56
N VAL A 111 -1.89 -3.35 -9.39
CA VAL A 111 -1.00 -4.18 -8.57
C VAL A 111 -1.82 -4.83 -7.48
N ARG A 112 -1.59 -6.10 -7.18
CA ARG A 112 -2.27 -6.85 -6.13
C ARG A 112 -1.26 -7.60 -5.28
N ILE A 113 -1.54 -7.68 -3.97
CA ILE A 113 -0.79 -8.52 -3.04
C ILE A 113 -1.54 -9.82 -2.85
N ILE A 114 -0.82 -10.92 -2.96
CA ILE A 114 -1.31 -12.27 -2.70
C ILE A 114 -0.38 -13.01 -1.74
N GLY A 115 -0.90 -14.02 -1.05
CA GLY A 115 -0.11 -15.00 -0.32
C GLY A 115 0.66 -15.90 -1.29
N ARG A 116 1.59 -16.69 -0.78
CA ARG A 116 2.31 -17.72 -1.60
C ARG A 116 1.39 -18.76 -2.19
N ASP A 117 0.24 -18.99 -1.57
CA ASP A 117 -0.84 -19.88 -1.98
C ASP A 117 -1.79 -19.28 -3.01
N GLY A 118 -1.58 -18.03 -3.44
CA GLY A 118 -2.43 -17.31 -4.40
C GLY A 118 -3.70 -16.71 -3.78
N HIS A 119 -3.94 -16.92 -2.49
CA HIS A 119 -5.11 -16.35 -1.80
C HIS A 119 -4.86 -14.91 -1.31
N THR A 120 -5.93 -14.22 -0.94
CA THR A 120 -5.83 -12.94 -0.23
C THR A 120 -5.17 -13.15 1.13
N LEU A 121 -4.47 -12.13 1.63
CA LEU A 121 -3.73 -12.21 2.88
C LEU A 121 -4.66 -12.47 4.07
N THR A 122 -4.21 -13.32 4.97
CA THR A 122 -4.81 -13.43 6.30
C THR A 122 -4.48 -12.20 7.13
N LYS A 123 -5.32 -11.87 8.14
CA LYS A 123 -5.06 -10.74 9.04
C LYS A 123 -3.67 -10.79 9.67
N ARG A 124 -3.21 -12.00 10.05
CA ARG A 124 -1.89 -12.22 10.63
C ARG A 124 -0.77 -11.90 9.64
N GLN A 125 -0.86 -12.38 8.40
CA GLN A 125 0.12 -12.08 7.34
C GLN A 125 0.16 -10.59 7.02
N ALA A 126 -1.01 -9.93 6.88
CA ALA A 126 -1.11 -8.51 6.62
C ALA A 126 -0.50 -7.67 7.76
N PHE A 127 -0.76 -8.04 9.02
CA PHE A 127 -0.17 -7.39 10.18
C PHE A 127 1.35 -7.51 10.20
N TRP A 128 1.89 -8.71 10.06
CA TRP A 128 3.34 -8.91 10.03
C TRP A 128 4.00 -8.22 8.84
N ARG A 129 3.33 -8.21 7.67
CA ARG A 129 3.80 -7.44 6.52
C ARG A 129 3.92 -5.95 6.84
N TYR A 130 2.92 -5.37 7.53
CA TYR A 130 2.95 -3.98 7.98
C TYR A 130 4.12 -3.73 8.93
N VAL A 131 4.31 -4.60 9.93
CA VAL A 131 5.42 -4.51 10.90
C VAL A 131 6.77 -4.62 10.18
N TYR A 132 6.96 -5.60 9.30
CA TYR A 132 8.22 -5.73 8.54
C TYR A 132 8.42 -4.57 7.56
N GLY A 133 7.33 -4.04 6.99
CA GLY A 133 7.37 -2.84 6.16
C GLY A 133 7.78 -1.59 6.91
N SER A 134 7.58 -1.54 8.22
CA SER A 134 7.97 -0.40 9.08
C SER A 134 9.37 -0.52 9.69
N LEU A 135 10.10 -1.62 9.48
CA LEU A 135 11.45 -1.80 10.04
C LEU A 135 12.45 -0.72 9.59
N TRP A 136 12.22 -0.09 8.44
CA TRP A 136 13.03 1.03 7.96
C TRP A 136 12.91 2.29 8.85
N LEU A 137 11.89 2.38 9.71
CA LEU A 137 11.79 3.45 10.70
C LEU A 137 12.85 3.33 11.80
N ILE A 138 13.32 2.11 12.09
CA ILE A 138 14.31 1.88 13.15
C ILE A 138 15.60 2.68 12.92
N PRO A 139 16.29 2.61 11.76
CA PRO A 139 17.48 3.41 11.53
C PRO A 139 17.20 4.92 11.62
N CYS A 140 16.01 5.38 11.20
CA CYS A 140 15.64 6.79 11.33
C CYS A 140 15.55 7.23 12.79
N VAL A 141 14.91 6.41 13.63
CA VAL A 141 14.81 6.69 15.08
C VAL A 141 16.19 6.64 15.75
N LEU A 142 17.03 5.69 15.38
CA LEU A 142 18.41 5.59 15.90
C LEU A 142 19.27 6.79 15.50
N LEU A 143 19.18 7.25 14.25
CA LEU A 143 19.89 8.43 13.77
C LEU A 143 19.40 9.70 14.50
N GLN A 144 18.08 9.83 14.69
CA GLN A 144 17.52 10.92 15.49
C GLN A 144 18.12 10.95 16.90
N TRP A 145 18.14 9.80 17.56
CA TRP A 145 18.68 9.70 18.93
C TRP A 145 20.17 10.00 18.98
N ALA A 146 20.95 9.50 18.02
CA ALA A 146 22.41 9.66 17.98
C ALA A 146 22.84 11.09 17.64
N PHE A 147 22.13 11.78 16.75
CA PHE A 147 22.50 13.10 16.23
C PHE A 147 21.65 14.24 16.78
N HIS A 148 20.72 13.97 17.71
CA HIS A 148 19.79 14.96 18.29
C HIS A 148 19.08 15.81 17.23
N LEU A 149 18.64 15.19 16.14
CA LEU A 149 18.04 15.86 15.00
C LEU A 149 16.76 16.61 15.39
N GLU A 150 16.59 17.80 14.85
CA GLU A 150 15.38 18.58 14.95
C GLU A 150 14.18 17.84 14.32
N LYS A 151 12.96 18.12 14.83
CA LYS A 151 11.74 17.46 14.34
C LYS A 151 11.54 17.56 12.83
N TRP A 152 11.91 18.70 12.23
CA TRP A 152 11.80 18.94 10.79
C TRP A 152 12.77 18.09 9.99
N GLN A 153 14.01 17.96 10.42
CA GLN A 153 15.03 17.11 9.80
C GLN A 153 14.64 15.63 9.80
N ILE A 154 13.92 15.20 10.85
CA ILE A 154 13.39 13.84 10.93
C ILE A 154 12.32 13.63 9.86
N ILE A 155 11.38 14.57 9.70
CA ILE A 155 10.32 14.49 8.71
C ILE A 155 10.92 14.45 7.31
N GLU A 156 11.89 15.30 7.00
CA GLU A 156 12.62 15.30 5.73
C GLU A 156 13.35 13.98 5.49
N MET A 157 14.03 13.45 6.51
CA MET A 157 14.74 12.18 6.45
C MET A 157 13.77 11.01 6.25
N LEU A 158 12.65 10.98 6.98
CA LEU A 158 11.61 9.96 6.82
C LEU A 158 11.02 9.99 5.41
N PHE A 159 10.77 11.18 4.88
CA PHE A 159 10.26 11.36 3.53
C PHE A 159 11.29 10.93 2.48
N ALA A 160 12.55 11.31 2.63
CA ALA A 160 13.63 10.91 1.74
C ALA A 160 13.84 9.39 1.75
N VAL A 161 13.82 8.77 2.94
CA VAL A 161 13.94 7.31 3.09
C VAL A 161 12.76 6.59 2.43
N ALA A 162 11.54 7.05 2.68
CA ALA A 162 10.35 6.48 2.04
C ALA A 162 10.41 6.60 0.51
N LEU A 163 10.92 7.72 0.00
CA LEU A 163 10.98 8.00 -1.44
C LEU A 163 12.11 7.22 -2.15
N PHE A 164 13.27 7.06 -1.52
CA PHE A 164 14.47 6.53 -2.16
C PHE A 164 14.84 5.11 -1.73
N ILE A 165 14.78 4.78 -0.45
CA ILE A 165 15.24 3.47 0.04
C ILE A 165 14.24 2.37 -0.32
N TRP A 166 12.95 2.66 -0.31
CA TRP A 166 11.94 1.67 -0.68
C TRP A 166 12.08 1.19 -2.15
N PRO A 167 12.19 2.09 -3.15
CA PRO A 167 12.50 1.68 -4.52
C PRO A 167 13.85 0.99 -4.65
N LEU A 168 14.87 1.46 -3.91
CA LEU A 168 16.21 0.88 -3.93
C LEU A 168 16.23 -0.56 -3.42
N SER A 169 15.46 -0.88 -2.38
CA SER A 169 15.34 -2.25 -1.87
C SER A 169 14.79 -3.22 -2.92
N ILE A 170 13.92 -2.72 -3.80
CA ILE A 170 13.36 -3.48 -4.93
C ILE A 170 14.41 -3.65 -6.04
N TYR A 171 15.29 -2.66 -6.22
CA TYR A 171 16.36 -2.71 -7.23
C TYR A 171 17.49 -3.68 -6.82
N LEU A 172 17.83 -3.74 -5.55
CA LEU A 172 18.87 -4.62 -5.02
C LEU A 172 18.48 -6.11 -5.07
N ASP A 173 17.19 -6.41 -5.14
CA ASP A 173 16.67 -7.78 -5.25
C ASP A 173 16.70 -8.30 -6.71
N ARG A 174 17.89 -8.23 -7.32
CA ARG A 174 18.13 -8.45 -8.75
C ARG A 174 18.25 -9.92 -9.16
N GLN A 175 18.24 -10.87 -8.21
CA GLN A 175 18.65 -12.25 -8.49
C GLN A 175 17.60 -13.15 -9.14
N ASP A 176 16.29 -12.81 -9.06
CA ASP A 176 15.26 -13.63 -9.70
C ASP A 176 14.35 -12.79 -10.59
N HIS A 177 14.53 -12.89 -11.91
CA HIS A 177 13.74 -12.17 -12.92
C HIS A 177 12.23 -12.45 -12.84
N LEU A 178 11.82 -13.58 -12.28
CA LEU A 178 10.42 -13.99 -12.14
C LEU A 178 9.79 -13.58 -10.80
N PHE A 179 10.56 -13.36 -9.74
CA PHE A 179 10.06 -13.17 -8.38
C PHE A 179 10.74 -11.99 -7.64
N ARG A 180 10.76 -10.82 -8.25
CA ARG A 180 11.24 -9.59 -7.59
C ARG A 180 10.34 -9.25 -6.39
N GLN A 181 10.72 -9.71 -5.20
CA GLN A 181 10.00 -9.46 -3.96
C GLN A 181 10.84 -8.57 -3.05
N GLY A 182 10.23 -7.52 -2.49
CA GLY A 182 10.87 -6.72 -1.46
C GLY A 182 11.08 -7.53 -0.16
N LEU A 183 12.00 -7.08 0.69
CA LEU A 183 12.31 -7.73 1.96
C LEU A 183 11.06 -7.97 2.83
N PRO A 184 10.11 -7.02 2.98
CA PRO A 184 8.87 -7.25 3.71
C PRO A 184 8.00 -8.35 3.11
N ASP A 185 7.99 -8.48 1.77
CA ASP A 185 7.23 -9.50 1.05
C ASP A 185 7.79 -10.89 1.33
N ARG A 186 9.11 -11.03 1.32
CA ARG A 186 9.79 -12.30 1.64
C ARG A 186 9.52 -12.75 3.05
N LEU A 187 9.65 -11.83 4.04
CA LEU A 187 9.46 -12.13 5.44
C LEU A 187 7.99 -12.44 5.79
N ALA A 188 7.04 -11.74 5.17
CA ALA A 188 5.62 -11.98 5.38
C ALA A 188 5.06 -13.14 4.55
N GLY A 189 5.85 -13.72 3.63
CA GLY A 189 5.38 -14.78 2.73
C GLY A 189 4.32 -14.29 1.74
N THR A 190 4.46 -13.06 1.25
CA THR A 190 3.54 -12.41 0.32
C THR A 190 4.22 -12.10 -1.01
N ARG A 191 3.43 -11.83 -2.04
CA ARG A 191 3.91 -11.55 -3.39
C ARG A 191 3.08 -10.45 -4.04
N LEU A 192 3.74 -9.56 -4.79
CA LEU A 192 3.11 -8.59 -5.66
C LEU A 192 2.92 -9.17 -7.06
N VAL A 193 1.72 -9.03 -7.60
CA VAL A 193 1.38 -9.46 -8.96
C VAL A 193 0.75 -8.30 -9.73
N GLU A 194 0.95 -8.32 -11.05
CA GLU A 194 0.35 -7.36 -11.97
C GLU A 194 -0.93 -7.95 -12.57
N LEU A 195 -2.06 -7.27 -12.39
CA LEU A 195 -3.33 -7.69 -12.99
C LEU A 195 -3.37 -7.33 -14.48
N PRO A 196 -3.94 -8.19 -15.33
CA PRO A 196 -4.09 -7.94 -16.76
C PRO A 196 -4.93 -6.69 -17.04
N LYS A 197 -4.73 -6.15 -18.26
CA LYS A 197 -5.49 -4.98 -18.74
C LYS A 197 -6.94 -5.33 -19.02
#